data_fe01ef3f519d31e2e574ef7d5da37bed
#
_entry.id   fe01ef3f519d31e2e574ef7d5da37bed
#
_cell.length_a   1.000
_cell.length_b   1.000
_cell.length_c   1.000
_cell.angle_alpha   90.00
_cell.angle_beta   90.00
_cell.angle_gamma   90.00
#
_symmetry.space_group_name_H-M   'P 1'
#
loop_
_entity.id
_entity.type
_entity.pdbx_description
1 polymer ?
#
loop_
_entity_poly.entity_id
_entity_poly.type
_entity_poly.pdbx_seq_one_letter_code
_entity_poly.pdbx_strand_id
1 'polypeptide(L)'
;TVYHSGQGGISGGTTETMFTIGPLPKEKRDPFLLNPENSVSEIQRKLSKDGFEIKKIENTDSYSGMGLMSFANTRVVRRSSALYDADQKSYGSDFIFRELGSYPSKRSARMASFGLIFAFLVISTPLRYIVRRFLPKPVEGPDKATRENGWFRGLFKVEAEDGEVKYFQIYGDGDPGYKATAQMVCESAITLAICDNLNSGGVLTSAYGLGNALLERLSKSGIKFEEVFNN
;
A
#
# COMPACT_ATOMS: atom_id res chain seq x y z
N THR A 1 -0.62 -4.34 -11.00
CA THR A 1 -0.24 -2.98 -10.56
C THR A 1 -1.41 -2.29 -9.87
N VAL A 2 -1.12 -1.54 -8.81
CA VAL A 2 -2.13 -0.73 -8.11
C VAL A 2 -1.78 0.75 -8.20
N TYR A 3 -2.80 1.59 -8.42
CA TYR A 3 -2.69 3.04 -8.46
C TYR A 3 -3.52 3.64 -7.33
N HIS A 4 -2.86 4.29 -6.37
CA HIS A 4 -3.51 4.88 -5.20
C HIS A 4 -3.74 6.37 -5.34
N SER A 5 -4.92 6.82 -4.95
CA SER A 5 -5.27 8.21 -4.71
C SER A 5 -6.03 8.35 -3.40
N GLY A 6 -6.00 9.52 -2.81
CA GLY A 6 -6.71 9.76 -1.57
C GLY A 6 -6.56 11.20 -1.10
N GLN A 7 -7.42 11.57 -0.16
CA GLN A 7 -7.36 12.85 0.54
C GLN A 7 -7.42 12.57 2.04
N GLY A 8 -6.46 13.10 2.76
CA GLY A 8 -6.36 12.92 4.21
C GLY A 8 -5.13 13.62 4.77
N GLY A 9 -4.87 13.39 6.04
CA GLY A 9 -3.71 13.94 6.73
C GLY A 9 -2.59 12.91 6.93
N ILE A 10 -1.38 13.42 7.14
CA ILE A 10 -0.25 12.60 7.55
C ILE A 10 -0.22 12.54 9.07
N SER A 11 -0.12 11.33 9.62
CA SER A 11 0.03 11.13 11.06
C SER A 11 1.45 11.37 11.54
N GLY A 12 1.60 11.82 12.79
CA GLY A 12 2.89 11.89 13.43
C GLY A 12 3.60 10.52 13.49
N GLY A 13 2.83 9.42 13.60
CA GLY A 13 3.36 8.05 13.53
C GLY A 13 3.93 7.71 12.16
N THR A 14 3.27 8.09 11.07
CA THR A 14 3.78 7.93 9.70
C THR A 14 5.07 8.72 9.52
N THR A 15 5.09 9.97 9.99
CA THR A 15 6.28 10.81 9.97
C THR A 15 7.45 10.15 10.72
N GLU A 16 7.23 9.68 11.94
CA GLU A 16 8.27 9.03 12.75
C GLU A 16 8.79 7.76 12.07
N THR A 17 7.92 6.97 11.45
CA THR A 17 8.30 5.78 10.68
C THR A 17 9.21 6.15 9.51
N MET A 18 8.92 7.21 8.76
CA MET A 18 9.78 7.69 7.67
C MET A 18 11.16 8.10 8.17
N PHE A 19 11.24 8.79 9.31
CA PHE A 19 12.52 9.17 9.93
C PHE A 19 13.34 7.98 10.42
N THR A 20 12.68 6.89 10.80
CA THR A 20 13.32 5.67 11.25
C THR A 20 13.83 4.84 10.07
N ILE A 21 13.05 4.75 8.99
CA ILE A 21 13.38 3.96 7.79
C ILE A 21 14.42 4.65 6.90
N GLY A 22 14.39 5.98 6.80
CA GLY A 22 15.28 6.75 5.94
C GLY A 22 16.78 6.40 6.07
N PRO A 23 17.34 6.26 7.27
CA PRO A 23 18.76 5.94 7.48
C PRO A 23 19.07 4.44 7.48
N LEU A 24 18.12 3.53 7.21
CA LEU A 24 18.39 2.10 7.25
C LEU A 24 19.45 1.70 6.20
N PRO A 25 20.33 0.73 6.53
CA PRO A 25 21.29 0.18 5.60
C PRO A 25 20.59 -0.52 4.41
N LYS A 26 21.31 -0.70 3.29
CA LYS A 26 20.74 -1.21 2.04
C LYS A 26 20.09 -2.59 2.20
N GLU A 27 20.66 -3.44 3.05
CA GLU A 27 20.19 -4.81 3.30
C GLU A 27 18.77 -4.79 3.91
N LYS A 28 18.47 -3.80 4.75
CA LYS A 28 17.14 -3.59 5.35
C LYS A 28 16.15 -2.85 4.44
N ARG A 29 16.57 -2.51 3.22
CA ARG A 29 15.71 -1.91 2.19
C ARG A 29 15.31 -2.91 1.10
N ASP A 30 15.63 -4.19 1.25
CA ASP A 30 15.26 -5.23 0.28
C ASP A 30 13.75 -5.17 0.01
N PRO A 31 13.32 -5.11 -1.25
CA PRO A 31 11.91 -5.16 -1.63
C PRO A 31 11.18 -6.42 -1.16
N PHE A 32 11.89 -7.46 -0.78
CA PHE A 32 11.37 -8.74 -0.31
C PHE A 32 11.76 -9.07 1.14
N LEU A 33 12.16 -8.05 1.92
CA LEU A 33 12.65 -8.21 3.29
C LEU A 33 11.73 -9.04 4.21
N LEU A 34 10.43 -8.99 3.96
CA LEU A 34 9.44 -9.71 4.78
C LEU A 34 9.13 -11.12 4.29
N ASN A 35 9.63 -11.51 3.12
CA ASN A 35 9.37 -12.82 2.54
C ASN A 35 10.14 -13.92 3.29
N PRO A 36 9.59 -15.15 3.34
CA PRO A 36 10.34 -16.31 3.80
C PRO A 36 11.63 -16.50 2.96
N GLU A 37 12.64 -17.11 3.57
CA GLU A 37 13.87 -17.42 2.85
C GLU A 37 13.60 -18.32 1.63
N ASN A 38 14.29 -18.06 0.54
CA ASN A 38 14.20 -18.82 -0.73
C ASN A 38 12.81 -18.82 -1.41
N SER A 39 11.90 -17.94 -0.99
CA SER A 39 10.53 -17.83 -1.57
C SER A 39 10.44 -16.87 -2.76
N VAL A 40 11.54 -16.31 -3.24
CA VAL A 40 11.54 -15.25 -4.27
C VAL A 40 12.31 -15.71 -5.51
N SER A 41 11.63 -15.76 -6.66
CA SER A 41 12.26 -16.10 -7.94
C SER A 41 13.14 -14.96 -8.47
N GLU A 42 14.08 -15.28 -9.38
CA GLU A 42 14.90 -14.27 -10.06
C GLU A 42 14.04 -13.31 -10.91
N ILE A 43 12.96 -13.82 -11.51
CA ILE A 43 12.00 -13.03 -12.29
C ILE A 43 11.31 -12.02 -11.39
N GLN A 44 10.80 -12.45 -10.23
CA GLN A 44 10.21 -11.57 -9.25
C GLN A 44 11.17 -10.46 -8.81
N ARG A 45 12.43 -10.79 -8.49
CA ARG A 45 13.47 -9.81 -8.13
C ARG A 45 13.75 -8.81 -9.23
N LYS A 46 13.72 -9.24 -10.48
CA LYS A 46 13.99 -8.38 -11.63
C LYS A 46 12.83 -7.43 -11.95
N LEU A 47 11.59 -7.93 -11.89
CA LEU A 47 10.39 -7.20 -12.36
C LEU A 47 9.65 -6.47 -11.25
N SER A 48 9.75 -6.91 -9.99
CA SER A 48 9.11 -6.26 -8.83
C SER A 48 10.00 -5.21 -8.16
N LYS A 49 10.83 -4.49 -8.91
CA LYS A 49 11.65 -3.41 -8.34
C LYS A 49 10.75 -2.28 -7.85
N ASP A 50 11.10 -1.75 -6.68
CA ASP A 50 10.50 -0.51 -6.20
C ASP A 50 10.93 0.62 -7.15
N GLY A 51 9.96 1.34 -7.67
CA GLY A 51 10.21 2.41 -8.63
C GLY A 51 8.89 3.03 -9.07
N PHE A 52 8.99 4.06 -9.87
CA PHE A 52 7.82 4.70 -10.46
C PHE A 52 8.08 5.07 -11.90
N GLU A 53 7.01 5.19 -12.65
CA GLU A 53 7.01 5.75 -13.99
C GLU A 53 5.89 6.77 -14.11
N ILE A 54 6.08 7.78 -14.93
CA ILE A 54 5.09 8.84 -15.16
C ILE A 54 4.47 8.64 -16.52
N LYS A 55 3.32 7.95 -16.54
CA LYS A 55 2.53 7.70 -17.74
C LYS A 55 1.03 7.89 -17.47
N LYS A 56 0.23 8.03 -18.51
CA LYS A 56 -1.23 8.03 -18.40
C LYS A 56 -1.67 6.65 -17.92
N ILE A 57 -2.58 6.60 -16.93
CA ILE A 57 -3.17 5.36 -16.46
C ILE A 57 -4.30 4.99 -17.42
N GLU A 58 -4.26 3.77 -17.95
CA GLU A 58 -5.23 3.25 -18.90
C GLU A 58 -6.67 3.37 -18.33
N ASN A 59 -7.61 3.64 -19.19
CA ASN A 59 -9.04 3.83 -18.88
C ASN A 59 -9.32 4.96 -17.85
N THR A 60 -8.38 5.90 -17.67
CA THR A 60 -8.56 7.04 -16.76
C THR A 60 -7.98 8.32 -17.36
N ASP A 61 -8.29 9.47 -16.76
CA ASP A 61 -7.66 10.76 -17.06
C ASP A 61 -6.49 11.09 -16.12
N SER A 62 -6.06 10.12 -15.32
CA SER A 62 -5.00 10.28 -14.33
C SER A 62 -3.64 9.81 -14.85
N TYR A 63 -2.59 10.21 -14.13
CA TYR A 63 -1.20 9.87 -14.42
C TYR A 63 -0.58 9.15 -13.23
N SER A 64 0.20 8.12 -13.51
CA SER A 64 1.00 7.42 -12.50
C SER A 64 2.17 8.26 -12.04
N GLY A 65 2.62 8.02 -10.82
CA GLY A 65 3.81 8.61 -10.22
C GLY A 65 4.21 7.86 -8.96
N MET A 66 5.17 8.37 -8.21
CA MET A 66 5.62 7.75 -6.97
C MET A 66 4.49 7.77 -5.93
N GLY A 67 4.21 6.62 -5.32
CA GLY A 67 3.27 6.48 -4.19
C GLY A 67 3.99 6.64 -2.86
N LEU A 68 3.38 7.37 -1.92
CA LEU A 68 3.96 7.65 -0.60
C LEU A 68 4.23 6.37 0.20
N MET A 69 3.30 5.41 0.17
CA MET A 69 3.36 4.17 0.95
C MET A 69 3.81 2.96 0.15
N SER A 70 4.11 3.13 -1.15
CA SER A 70 4.44 2.03 -2.06
C SER A 70 5.55 1.13 -1.53
N PHE A 71 6.58 1.70 -0.93
CA PHE A 71 7.72 0.93 -0.39
C PHE A 71 7.33 0.05 0.81
N ALA A 72 6.31 0.42 1.59
CA ALA A 72 5.82 -0.39 2.71
C ALA A 72 4.81 -1.43 2.22
N ASN A 73 3.81 -1.00 1.46
CA ASN A 73 2.71 -1.85 1.01
C ASN A 73 3.18 -2.98 0.09
N THR A 74 4.12 -2.70 -0.82
CA THR A 74 4.66 -3.73 -1.72
C THR A 74 5.27 -4.90 -0.98
N ARG A 75 5.95 -4.67 0.14
CA ARG A 75 6.54 -5.73 0.97
C ARG A 75 5.48 -6.60 1.63
N VAL A 76 4.42 -5.99 2.13
CA VAL A 76 3.30 -6.71 2.76
C VAL A 76 2.56 -7.59 1.75
N VAL A 77 2.30 -7.08 0.54
CA VAL A 77 1.61 -7.84 -0.52
C VAL A 77 2.48 -8.98 -1.03
N ARG A 78 3.78 -8.74 -1.25
CA ARG A 78 4.73 -9.78 -1.68
C ARG A 78 4.88 -10.88 -0.62
N ARG A 79 4.89 -10.51 0.67
CA ARG A 79 4.84 -11.49 1.76
C ARG A 79 3.55 -12.31 1.74
N SER A 80 2.40 -11.68 1.51
CA SER A 80 1.13 -12.40 1.40
C SER A 80 1.18 -13.44 0.29
N SER A 81 1.69 -13.06 -0.89
CA SER A 81 1.87 -14.00 -2.01
C SER A 81 2.74 -15.18 -1.62
N ALA A 82 3.90 -14.93 -1.02
CA ALA A 82 4.82 -16.00 -0.61
C ALA A 82 4.23 -16.94 0.45
N LEU A 83 3.37 -16.44 1.34
CA LEU A 83 2.67 -17.27 2.32
C LEU A 83 1.59 -18.14 1.65
N TYR A 84 0.86 -17.59 0.67
CA TYR A 84 -0.09 -18.36 -0.13
C TYR A 84 0.61 -19.42 -1.01
N ASP A 85 1.79 -19.11 -1.55
CA ASP A 85 2.59 -20.08 -2.31
C ASP A 85 2.98 -21.28 -1.46
N ALA A 86 3.37 -21.05 -0.20
CA ALA A 86 3.71 -22.11 0.74
C ALA A 86 2.52 -23.05 1.03
N ASP A 87 1.29 -22.53 0.99
CA ASP A 87 0.04 -23.28 1.17
C ASP A 87 -0.53 -23.85 -0.14
N GLN A 88 0.19 -23.77 -1.25
CA GLN A 88 -0.27 -24.20 -2.58
C GLN A 88 -1.54 -23.44 -3.07
N LYS A 89 -1.76 -22.24 -2.57
CA LYS A 89 -2.84 -21.31 -2.96
C LYS A 89 -2.30 -20.11 -3.73
N SER A 90 -1.28 -20.33 -4.53
CA SER A 90 -0.49 -19.31 -5.22
C SER A 90 -1.32 -18.37 -6.10
N TYR A 91 -0.88 -17.12 -6.17
CA TYR A 91 -1.31 -16.17 -7.22
C TYR A 91 -0.57 -16.37 -8.55
N GLY A 92 0.24 -17.43 -8.68
CA GLY A 92 1.14 -17.73 -9.79
C GLY A 92 2.61 -17.66 -9.36
N SER A 93 3.45 -18.52 -9.96
CA SER A 93 4.87 -18.68 -9.58
C SER A 93 5.68 -17.39 -9.69
N ASP A 94 5.30 -16.50 -10.60
CA ASP A 94 5.97 -15.25 -10.90
C ASP A 94 5.10 -14.02 -10.61
N PHE A 95 4.33 -14.08 -9.53
CA PHE A 95 3.49 -12.96 -9.12
C PHE A 95 4.29 -11.67 -8.94
N ILE A 96 3.96 -10.66 -9.75
CA ILE A 96 4.61 -9.35 -9.75
C ILE A 96 3.65 -8.31 -9.21
N PHE A 97 4.05 -7.62 -8.15
CA PHE A 97 3.27 -6.54 -7.57
C PHE A 97 4.02 -5.20 -7.61
N ARG A 98 3.34 -4.17 -8.13
CA ARG A 98 3.80 -2.79 -8.15
C ARG A 98 2.72 -1.86 -7.63
N GLU A 99 3.11 -0.84 -6.89
CA GLU A 99 2.21 0.18 -6.36
C GLU A 99 2.70 1.58 -6.73
N LEU A 100 1.79 2.40 -7.24
CA LEU A 100 2.05 3.74 -7.74
C LEU A 100 1.02 4.71 -7.18
N GLY A 101 1.35 5.99 -7.15
CA GLY A 101 0.38 7.06 -6.92
C GLY A 101 -0.39 7.39 -8.20
N SER A 102 -1.65 7.81 -8.05
CA SER A 102 -2.49 8.34 -9.13
C SER A 102 -2.67 9.84 -8.94
N TYR A 103 -2.43 10.61 -9.99
CA TYR A 103 -2.41 12.08 -9.99
C TYR A 103 -3.24 12.64 -11.14
N PRO A 104 -3.92 13.79 -10.95
CA PRO A 104 -4.83 14.35 -11.96
C PRO A 104 -4.12 14.89 -13.21
N SER A 105 -2.80 15.07 -13.18
CA SER A 105 -2.04 15.54 -14.33
C SER A 105 -0.60 15.04 -14.33
N LYS A 106 0.02 15.01 -15.51
CA LYS A 106 1.44 14.67 -15.68
C LYS A 106 2.36 15.60 -14.87
N ARG A 107 1.97 16.89 -14.76
CA ARG A 107 2.73 17.88 -14.00
C ARG A 107 2.66 17.58 -12.50
N SER A 108 1.47 17.32 -11.97
CA SER A 108 1.30 16.96 -10.54
C SER A 108 2.00 15.65 -10.20
N ALA A 109 1.95 14.64 -11.09
CA ALA A 109 2.68 13.40 -10.91
C ALA A 109 4.20 13.61 -10.80
N ARG A 110 4.76 14.48 -11.68
CA ARG A 110 6.18 14.83 -11.63
C ARG A 110 6.53 15.58 -10.33
N MET A 111 5.77 16.60 -10.00
CA MET A 111 6.02 17.41 -8.79
C MET A 111 5.96 16.55 -7.53
N ALA A 112 4.95 15.71 -7.38
CA ALA A 112 4.82 14.81 -6.24
C ALA A 112 5.96 13.78 -6.18
N SER A 113 6.31 13.16 -7.31
CA SER A 113 7.38 12.16 -7.36
C SER A 113 8.75 12.76 -6.99
N PHE A 114 9.10 13.90 -7.59
CA PHE A 114 10.37 14.58 -7.26
C PHE A 114 10.36 15.15 -5.83
N GLY A 115 9.20 15.65 -5.36
CA GLY A 115 9.04 16.10 -3.98
C GLY A 115 9.27 14.98 -2.96
N LEU A 116 8.73 13.78 -3.22
CA LEU A 116 8.96 12.60 -2.37
C LEU A 116 10.43 12.16 -2.39
N ILE A 117 11.07 12.12 -3.57
CA ILE A 117 12.51 11.80 -3.67
C ILE A 117 13.32 12.81 -2.86
N PHE A 118 13.05 14.09 -3.03
CA PHE A 118 13.74 15.15 -2.29
C PHE A 118 13.52 15.00 -0.78
N ALA A 119 12.30 14.74 -0.33
CA ALA A 119 11.98 14.48 1.06
C ALA A 119 12.78 13.28 1.62
N PHE A 120 12.87 12.18 0.89
CA PHE A 120 13.67 11.02 1.26
C PHE A 120 15.17 11.34 1.35
N LEU A 121 15.68 12.14 0.41
CA LEU A 121 17.08 12.59 0.46
C LEU A 121 17.35 13.44 1.71
N VAL A 122 16.47 14.40 2.02
CA VAL A 122 16.59 15.25 3.22
C VAL A 122 16.54 14.43 4.50
N ILE A 123 15.58 13.51 4.61
CA ILE A 123 15.43 12.62 5.78
C ILE A 123 16.64 11.70 5.96
N SER A 124 17.35 11.36 4.88
CA SER A 124 18.55 10.53 4.93
C SER A 124 19.82 11.31 5.33
N THR A 125 19.73 12.62 5.52
CA THR A 125 20.83 13.52 5.90
C THR A 125 20.65 14.09 7.32
N PRO A 126 21.65 14.75 7.91
CA PRO A 126 21.50 15.47 9.16
C PRO A 126 20.43 16.58 9.15
N LEU A 127 20.03 17.09 7.98
CA LEU A 127 18.93 18.06 7.82
C LEU A 127 17.60 17.53 8.38
N ARG A 128 17.43 16.21 8.50
CA ARG A 128 16.25 15.60 9.15
C ARG A 128 15.95 16.19 10.53
N TYR A 129 16.96 16.54 11.33
CA TYR A 129 16.76 17.10 12.67
C TYR A 129 16.12 18.49 12.64
N ILE A 130 16.36 19.26 11.58
CA ILE A 130 15.74 20.56 11.35
C ILE A 130 14.31 20.37 10.86
N VAL A 131 14.10 19.55 9.84
CA VAL A 131 12.77 19.30 9.22
C VAL A 131 11.80 18.69 10.22
N ARG A 132 12.27 17.81 11.11
CA ARG A 132 11.44 17.18 12.14
C ARG A 132 10.72 18.20 13.05
N ARG A 133 11.27 19.42 13.22
CA ARG A 133 10.65 20.47 14.06
C ARG A 133 9.38 21.05 13.45
N PHE A 134 9.19 20.88 12.14
CA PHE A 134 8.06 21.43 11.37
C PHE A 134 7.01 20.38 11.02
N LEU A 135 7.24 19.13 11.38
CA LEU A 135 6.33 18.02 11.09
C LEU A 135 5.50 17.62 12.31
N PRO A 136 4.32 17.01 12.12
CA PRO A 136 3.48 16.52 13.22
C PRO A 136 4.29 15.62 14.16
N LYS A 137 4.12 15.81 15.46
CA LYS A 137 4.73 14.97 16.49
C LYS A 137 3.98 13.63 16.58
N PRO A 138 4.62 12.57 17.14
CA PRO A 138 3.91 11.37 17.57
C PRO A 138 2.67 11.77 18.38
N VAL A 139 1.56 11.14 18.20
CA VAL A 139 0.23 11.47 18.77
C VAL A 139 -0.50 12.67 18.17
N GLU A 140 0.13 13.48 17.34
CA GLU A 140 -0.54 14.51 16.56
C GLU A 140 -1.07 13.93 15.25
N GLY A 141 -2.25 14.36 14.85
CA GLY A 141 -2.90 13.93 13.61
C GLY A 141 -3.75 15.03 13.00
N PRO A 142 -4.39 14.76 11.87
CA PRO A 142 -5.26 15.72 11.21
C PRO A 142 -6.46 16.07 12.09
N ASP A 143 -7.02 17.26 11.89
CA ASP A 143 -8.23 17.70 12.57
C ASP A 143 -9.44 16.83 12.21
N LYS A 144 -10.55 17.02 12.93
CA LYS A 144 -11.77 16.23 12.73
C LYS A 144 -12.32 16.39 11.31
N ALA A 145 -12.32 17.61 10.77
CA ALA A 145 -12.85 17.87 9.43
C ALA A 145 -12.04 17.13 8.35
N THR A 146 -10.72 17.15 8.43
CA THR A 146 -9.84 16.41 7.52
C THR A 146 -10.08 14.90 7.62
N ARG A 147 -10.25 14.36 8.83
CA ARG A 147 -10.51 12.92 9.02
C ARG A 147 -11.88 12.49 8.46
N GLU A 148 -12.92 13.31 8.66
CA GLU A 148 -14.27 12.96 8.22
C GLU A 148 -14.47 13.13 6.71
N ASN A 149 -13.88 14.17 6.11
CA ASN A 149 -14.03 14.50 4.69
C ASN A 149 -12.94 13.86 3.80
N GLY A 150 -12.05 13.07 4.39
CA GLY A 150 -11.07 12.30 3.64
C GLY A 150 -11.70 11.17 2.84
N TRP A 151 -10.94 10.60 1.94
CA TRP A 151 -11.32 9.43 1.15
C TRP A 151 -10.07 8.74 0.63
N PHE A 152 -10.21 7.48 0.24
CA PHE A 152 -9.16 6.73 -0.45
C PHE A 152 -9.72 5.90 -1.61
N ARG A 153 -8.88 5.67 -2.60
CA ARG A 153 -9.18 4.84 -3.76
C ARG A 153 -7.93 4.13 -4.23
N GLY A 154 -8.05 2.86 -4.53
CA GLY A 154 -7.04 2.05 -5.20
C GLY A 154 -7.62 1.44 -6.46
N LEU A 155 -7.00 1.70 -7.61
CA LEU A 155 -7.31 1.06 -8.88
C LEU A 155 -6.29 -0.04 -9.14
N PHE A 156 -6.76 -1.27 -9.25
CA PHE A 156 -5.95 -2.45 -9.52
C PHE A 156 -6.04 -2.81 -11.00
N LYS A 157 -4.91 -2.83 -11.69
CA LYS A 157 -4.77 -3.50 -12.98
C LYS A 157 -4.16 -4.86 -12.73
N VAL A 158 -4.94 -5.92 -13.00
CA VAL A 158 -4.52 -7.31 -12.93
C VAL A 158 -4.35 -7.82 -14.34
N GLU A 159 -3.21 -8.42 -14.61
CA GLU A 159 -2.85 -9.01 -15.90
C GLU A 159 -2.47 -10.46 -15.66
N ALA A 160 -3.20 -11.39 -16.26
CA ALA A 160 -2.95 -12.82 -16.18
C ALA A 160 -1.92 -13.27 -17.23
N GLU A 161 -1.37 -14.46 -17.07
CA GLU A 161 -0.34 -15.02 -17.96
C GLU A 161 -0.83 -15.21 -19.40
N ASP A 162 -2.14 -15.46 -19.58
CA ASP A 162 -2.79 -15.57 -20.89
C ASP A 162 -3.05 -14.21 -21.57
N GLY A 163 -2.70 -13.10 -20.91
CA GLY A 163 -2.89 -11.74 -21.40
C GLY A 163 -4.25 -11.13 -21.06
N GLU A 164 -5.12 -11.84 -20.33
CA GLU A 164 -6.37 -11.26 -19.84
C GLU A 164 -6.06 -10.11 -18.87
N VAL A 165 -6.74 -8.96 -19.05
CA VAL A 165 -6.57 -7.77 -18.18
C VAL A 165 -7.90 -7.45 -17.53
N LYS A 166 -7.90 -7.41 -16.20
CA LYS A 166 -9.05 -6.97 -15.39
C LYS A 166 -8.69 -5.77 -14.53
N TYR A 167 -9.71 -4.97 -14.27
CA TYR A 167 -9.58 -3.82 -13.39
C TYR A 167 -10.54 -3.93 -12.22
N PHE A 168 -10.00 -3.73 -11.02
CA PHE A 168 -10.76 -3.70 -9.77
C PHE A 168 -10.52 -2.37 -9.09
N GLN A 169 -11.51 -1.92 -8.34
CA GLN A 169 -11.41 -0.73 -7.53
C GLN A 169 -11.75 -1.04 -6.08
N ILE A 170 -10.95 -0.50 -5.16
CA ILE A 170 -11.27 -0.41 -3.75
C ILE A 170 -11.42 1.05 -3.38
N TYR A 171 -12.44 1.40 -2.63
CA TYR A 171 -12.61 2.76 -2.14
C TYR A 171 -13.41 2.84 -0.86
N GLY A 172 -13.24 3.93 -0.14
CA GLY A 172 -13.95 4.21 1.10
C GLY A 172 -13.83 5.67 1.52
N ASP A 173 -14.77 6.06 2.38
CA ASP A 173 -14.84 7.38 2.98
C ASP A 173 -14.01 7.44 4.26
N GLY A 174 -13.57 8.65 4.60
CA GLY A 174 -12.65 8.91 5.71
C GLY A 174 -11.20 8.90 5.28
N ASP A 175 -10.39 9.68 5.99
CA ASP A 175 -8.98 9.79 5.65
C ASP A 175 -8.26 8.44 5.82
N PRO A 176 -7.38 8.07 4.88
CA PRO A 176 -6.66 6.80 4.94
C PRO A 176 -5.64 6.71 6.08
N GLY A 177 -5.22 7.83 6.65
CA GLY A 177 -4.24 7.86 7.73
C GLY A 177 -4.80 7.51 9.11
N TYR A 178 -6.08 7.79 9.36
CA TYR A 178 -6.72 7.56 10.67
C TYR A 178 -8.07 6.88 10.57
N LYS A 179 -9.11 7.54 10.01
CA LYS A 179 -10.48 7.04 10.09
C LYS A 179 -10.64 5.69 9.40
N ALA A 180 -10.26 5.60 8.14
CA ALA A 180 -10.34 4.35 7.39
C ALA A 180 -9.41 3.26 7.97
N THR A 181 -8.20 3.64 8.37
CA THR A 181 -7.26 2.69 9.00
C THR A 181 -7.79 2.18 10.33
N ALA A 182 -8.33 3.04 11.19
CA ALA A 182 -8.93 2.62 12.46
C ALA A 182 -10.09 1.63 12.24
N GLN A 183 -10.95 1.90 11.26
CA GLN A 183 -12.02 0.99 10.85
C GLN A 183 -11.48 -0.38 10.42
N MET A 184 -10.48 -0.40 9.53
CA MET A 184 -9.86 -1.65 9.06
C MET A 184 -9.21 -2.44 10.20
N VAL A 185 -8.55 -1.76 11.14
CA VAL A 185 -7.94 -2.40 12.32
C VAL A 185 -9.00 -2.99 13.25
N CYS A 186 -10.07 -2.24 13.53
CA CYS A 186 -11.18 -2.73 14.36
C CYS A 186 -11.85 -3.96 13.72
N GLU A 187 -12.15 -3.92 12.41
CA GLU A 187 -12.72 -5.08 11.71
C GLU A 187 -11.77 -6.27 11.70
N SER A 188 -10.46 -6.04 11.57
CA SER A 188 -9.45 -7.11 11.67
C SER A 188 -9.44 -7.74 13.06
N ALA A 189 -9.48 -6.94 14.13
CA ALA A 189 -9.50 -7.42 15.51
C ALA A 189 -10.78 -8.22 15.79
N ILE A 190 -11.94 -7.75 15.34
CA ILE A 190 -13.20 -8.48 15.49
C ILE A 190 -13.15 -9.79 14.70
N THR A 191 -12.61 -9.80 13.47
CA THR A 191 -12.42 -11.02 12.68
C THR A 191 -11.61 -12.05 13.44
N LEU A 192 -10.47 -11.63 14.02
CA LEU A 192 -9.64 -12.51 14.85
C LEU A 192 -10.38 -13.07 16.07
N ALA A 193 -11.28 -12.29 16.67
CA ALA A 193 -11.97 -12.67 17.90
C ALA A 193 -13.13 -13.64 17.68
N ILE A 194 -13.79 -13.61 16.51
CA ILE A 194 -15.06 -14.33 16.31
C ILE A 194 -15.03 -15.36 15.16
N CYS A 195 -13.97 -15.44 14.35
CA CYS A 195 -13.88 -16.39 13.24
C CYS A 195 -13.01 -17.59 13.64
N ASP A 196 -13.59 -18.79 13.59
CA ASP A 196 -12.92 -20.05 13.99
C ASP A 196 -12.04 -20.62 12.86
N ASN A 197 -12.31 -20.29 11.60
CA ASN A 197 -11.65 -20.87 10.43
C ASN A 197 -10.62 -19.93 9.81
N LEU A 198 -9.77 -19.34 10.62
CA LEU A 198 -8.65 -18.52 10.15
C LEU A 198 -7.44 -19.39 9.82
N ASN A 199 -6.53 -18.88 8.98
CA ASN A 199 -5.26 -19.55 8.74
C ASN A 199 -4.45 -19.66 10.04
N SER A 200 -3.47 -20.57 10.05
CA SER A 200 -2.61 -20.86 11.21
C SER A 200 -2.08 -19.61 11.89
N GLY A 201 -1.82 -19.67 13.18
CA GLY A 201 -1.28 -18.54 13.94
C GLY A 201 0.15 -18.19 13.54
N GLY A 202 0.60 -17.01 13.97
CA GLY A 202 1.96 -16.53 13.72
C GLY A 202 1.99 -15.02 13.39
N VAL A 203 3.13 -14.55 12.88
CA VAL A 203 3.28 -13.19 12.36
C VAL A 203 2.88 -13.19 10.88
N LEU A 204 1.61 -12.93 10.64
CA LEU A 204 0.97 -13.03 9.33
C LEU A 204 0.57 -11.65 8.79
N THR A 205 0.38 -11.56 7.48
CA THR A 205 -0.29 -10.41 6.87
C THR A 205 -1.80 -10.54 7.04
N SER A 206 -2.52 -9.42 7.07
CA SER A 206 -3.98 -9.43 7.22
C SER A 206 -4.69 -10.19 6.10
N ALA A 207 -4.19 -10.07 4.86
CA ALA A 207 -4.76 -10.80 3.73
C ALA A 207 -4.63 -12.32 3.92
N TYR A 208 -3.44 -12.82 4.27
CA TYR A 208 -3.21 -14.24 4.47
C TYR A 208 -3.88 -14.77 5.73
N GLY A 209 -3.78 -14.05 6.85
CA GLY A 209 -4.30 -14.51 8.15
C GLY A 209 -5.81 -14.45 8.28
N LEU A 210 -6.46 -13.45 7.69
CA LEU A 210 -7.89 -13.19 7.86
C LEU A 210 -8.72 -13.47 6.58
N GLY A 211 -8.07 -13.40 5.41
CA GLY A 211 -8.65 -13.78 4.12
C GLY A 211 -10.02 -13.18 3.83
N ASN A 212 -10.91 -14.01 3.29
CA ASN A 212 -12.27 -13.61 2.89
C ASN A 212 -13.14 -13.16 4.06
N ALA A 213 -12.90 -13.69 5.28
CA ALA A 213 -13.67 -13.28 6.46
C ALA A 213 -13.49 -11.77 6.76
N LEU A 214 -12.26 -11.26 6.62
CA LEU A 214 -12.01 -9.82 6.74
C LEU A 214 -12.60 -9.04 5.56
N LEU A 215 -12.47 -9.54 4.33
CA LEU A 215 -12.99 -8.88 3.13
C LEU A 215 -14.51 -8.65 3.21
N GLU A 216 -15.27 -9.66 3.65
CA GLU A 216 -16.71 -9.55 3.85
C GLU A 216 -17.08 -8.53 4.92
N ARG A 217 -16.33 -8.49 6.02
CA ARG A 217 -16.56 -7.50 7.09
C ARG A 217 -16.27 -6.09 6.64
N LEU A 218 -15.14 -5.88 5.93
CA LEU A 218 -14.79 -4.57 5.37
C LEU A 218 -15.84 -4.08 4.39
N SER A 219 -16.40 -4.96 3.55
CA SER A 219 -17.49 -4.63 2.65
C SER A 219 -18.76 -4.17 3.39
N LYS A 220 -19.12 -4.87 4.48
CA LYS A 220 -20.26 -4.49 5.34
C LYS A 220 -20.02 -3.20 6.12
N SER A 221 -18.78 -2.88 6.41
CA SER A 221 -18.41 -1.66 7.15
C SER A 221 -18.28 -0.41 6.26
N GLY A 222 -18.50 -0.53 4.93
CA GLY A 222 -18.55 0.61 4.00
C GLY A 222 -17.35 0.74 3.07
N ILE A 223 -16.34 -0.15 3.16
CA ILE A 223 -15.28 -0.23 2.17
C ILE A 223 -15.81 -1.03 0.98
N LYS A 224 -15.76 -0.44 -0.20
CA LYS A 224 -16.33 -1.01 -1.41
C LYS A 224 -15.24 -1.63 -2.28
N PHE A 225 -15.59 -2.78 -2.89
CA PHE A 225 -14.75 -3.54 -3.80
C PHE A 225 -15.57 -3.81 -5.05
N GLU A 226 -15.11 -3.33 -6.20
CA GLU A 226 -15.87 -3.40 -7.46
C GLU A 226 -14.94 -3.77 -8.60
N GLU A 227 -15.44 -4.59 -9.55
CA GLU A 227 -14.82 -4.74 -10.85
C GLU A 227 -15.25 -3.58 -11.73
N VAL A 228 -14.29 -2.93 -12.42
CA VAL A 228 -14.53 -1.74 -13.24
C VAL A 228 -13.95 -1.94 -14.64
N PHE A 229 -14.44 -1.19 -15.61
CA PHE A 229 -13.99 -1.25 -17.02
C PHE A 229 -14.13 -2.65 -17.65
N ASN A 230 -15.25 -3.32 -17.39
CA ASN A 230 -15.61 -4.54 -18.12
C ASN A 230 -15.77 -4.19 -19.61
N ASN A 231 -14.93 -4.77 -20.46
CA ASN A 231 -15.05 -4.67 -21.93
C ASN A 231 -16.13 -5.59 -22.45
#